data_7aee19d0886b2ba895343d8fadb66146
#
_entry.id   7aee19d0886b2ba895343d8fadb66146
#
_cell.length_a   1.000
_cell.length_b   1.000
_cell.length_c   1.000
_cell.angle_alpha   90.00
_cell.angle_beta   90.00
_cell.angle_gamma   90.00
#
_symmetry.space_group_name_H-M   'P 1'
#
loop_
_entity.id
_entity.type
_entity.pdbx_description
1 polymer ?
#
loop_
_entity_poly.entity_id
_entity_poly.type
_entity_poly.pdbx_seq_one_letter_code
_entity_poly.pdbx_strand_id
1 'polypeptide(L)'
;MNLRFWLFPALLSTALCAAPAALAQTRVGEAVVIQNEVVRVAAATTPISVGDSMLRDETVRTGADSAARFVMADSTNLSLGPSATLKLDRTVFNDEHSYRDVAIRMTTGAFRFVTGHSEKTAYKITTPLATIGVRGTTLDILSQRGRSVVVLQDGAASVCTTSSQCVQLTQPGDTAIITSTGGKVSITKTNTPPWTFAANCAASAGLCAVNQYAGASPTITPAVQDDGMLCGR
;
A
#
# COMPACT_ATOMS: atom_id res chain seq x y z
N MET A 1 2.39 43.71 76.03
CA MET A 1 1.40 43.40 74.94
C MET A 1 2.21 43.11 73.69
N ASN A 2 2.63 41.80 73.45
CA ASN A 2 3.55 41.39 72.40
C ASN A 2 2.79 40.67 71.30
N LEU A 3 2.65 41.32 70.15
CA LEU A 3 2.02 40.78 68.95
C LEU A 3 3.08 40.01 68.16
N ARG A 4 3.00 38.68 68.10
CA ARG A 4 3.85 37.81 67.31
C ARG A 4 3.16 37.60 65.95
N PHE A 5 3.70 38.19 64.91
CA PHE A 5 3.36 37.89 63.54
C PHE A 5 3.94 36.54 63.08
N TRP A 6 3.08 35.59 62.69
CA TRP A 6 3.46 34.33 62.07
C TRP A 6 3.47 34.53 60.58
N LEU A 7 4.65 34.50 59.96
CA LEU A 7 4.83 34.43 58.51
C LEU A 7 4.69 32.98 58.09
N PHE A 8 3.63 32.65 57.31
CA PHE A 8 3.50 31.37 56.60
C PHE A 8 4.21 31.50 55.27
N PRO A 9 5.16 30.61 54.88
CA PRO A 9 5.68 30.56 53.54
C PRO A 9 4.68 29.83 52.60
N ALA A 10 4.16 30.50 51.59
CA ALA A 10 3.36 29.92 50.53
C ALA A 10 4.27 29.07 49.63
N LEU A 11 4.16 27.76 49.71
CA LEU A 11 4.78 26.79 48.79
C LEU A 11 4.05 26.85 47.43
N LEU A 12 4.68 27.49 46.45
CA LEU A 12 4.24 27.52 45.06
C LEU A 12 4.59 26.18 44.42
N SER A 13 3.64 25.24 44.36
CA SER A 13 3.79 23.97 43.66
C SER A 13 3.65 24.21 42.13
N THR A 14 4.76 24.24 41.42
CA THR A 14 4.78 24.23 39.96
C THR A 14 4.46 22.81 39.45
N ALA A 15 3.23 22.58 39.06
CA ALA A 15 2.84 21.37 38.37
C ALA A 15 3.47 21.36 36.97
N LEU A 16 4.49 20.53 36.75
CA LEU A 16 5.13 20.27 35.47
C LEU A 16 4.17 19.41 34.65
N CYS A 17 3.41 20.01 33.74
CA CYS A 17 2.57 19.31 32.74
C CYS A 17 3.51 18.62 31.74
N ALA A 18 3.81 17.33 31.95
CA ALA A 18 4.46 16.49 30.94
C ALA A 18 3.45 16.23 29.83
N ALA A 19 3.56 16.95 28.70
CA ALA A 19 2.82 16.63 27.50
C ALA A 19 3.28 15.25 26.98
N PRO A 20 2.37 14.31 26.68
CA PRO A 20 2.76 13.03 26.06
C PRO A 20 3.47 13.32 24.75
N ALA A 21 4.70 12.82 24.58
CA ALA A 21 5.41 12.87 23.33
C ALA A 21 4.61 12.05 22.32
N ALA A 22 3.96 12.71 21.37
CA ALA A 22 3.32 12.04 20.25
C ALA A 22 4.43 11.34 19.44
N LEU A 23 4.43 10.00 19.47
CA LEU A 23 5.32 9.21 18.63
C LEU A 23 4.99 9.54 17.17
N ALA A 24 5.87 10.25 16.49
CA ALA A 24 5.72 10.56 15.08
C ALA A 24 5.69 9.23 14.29
N GLN A 25 4.55 8.93 13.66
CA GLN A 25 4.44 7.76 12.80
C GLN A 25 5.35 7.92 11.59
N THR A 26 6.13 6.87 11.28
CA THR A 26 7.07 6.89 10.18
C THR A 26 6.31 6.89 8.85
N ARG A 27 6.59 7.90 8.00
CA ARG A 27 6.12 7.95 6.63
C ARG A 27 6.80 6.84 5.80
N VAL A 28 6.02 6.09 5.04
CA VAL A 28 6.50 4.98 4.19
C VAL A 28 6.12 5.13 2.73
N GLY A 29 5.37 6.16 2.38
CA GLY A 29 4.93 6.42 1.00
C GLY A 29 3.99 7.61 0.93
N GLU A 30 3.35 7.77 -0.23
CA GLU A 30 2.44 8.87 -0.55
C GLU A 30 1.28 8.41 -1.43
N ALA A 31 0.11 9.01 -1.23
CA ALA A 31 -1.06 8.83 -2.09
C ALA A 31 -0.91 9.69 -3.35
N VAL A 32 -0.75 9.08 -4.51
CA VAL A 32 -0.54 9.80 -5.79
C VAL A 32 -1.80 9.88 -6.65
N VAL A 33 -2.74 8.96 -6.46
CA VAL A 33 -4.07 9.01 -7.10
C VAL A 33 -5.10 8.54 -6.08
N ILE A 34 -6.15 9.33 -5.93
CA ILE A 34 -7.32 9.02 -5.11
C ILE A 34 -8.56 9.28 -5.95
N GLN A 35 -9.43 8.27 -6.01
CA GLN A 35 -10.72 8.37 -6.70
C GLN A 35 -11.83 7.94 -5.75
N ASN A 36 -12.80 8.84 -5.58
CA ASN A 36 -13.94 8.69 -4.69
C ASN A 36 -13.53 8.45 -3.22
N GLU A 37 -14.11 7.46 -2.54
CA GLU A 37 -13.93 7.22 -1.12
C GLU A 37 -12.71 6.34 -0.84
N VAL A 38 -11.67 6.95 -0.30
CA VAL A 38 -10.49 6.23 0.21
C VAL A 38 -10.21 6.72 1.62
N VAL A 39 -10.12 5.80 2.56
CA VAL A 39 -10.03 6.14 3.98
C VAL A 39 -8.89 5.38 4.67
N ARG A 40 -8.29 6.05 5.63
CA ARG A 40 -7.41 5.45 6.65
C ARG A 40 -8.28 4.93 7.79
N VAL A 41 -8.10 3.66 8.17
CA VAL A 41 -8.85 3.02 9.25
C VAL A 41 -7.93 2.89 10.47
N ALA A 42 -8.25 3.63 11.51
CA ALA A 42 -7.58 3.61 12.81
C ALA A 42 -8.65 3.64 13.91
N ALA A 43 -8.38 4.21 15.08
CA ALA A 43 -9.39 4.46 16.11
C ALA A 43 -10.55 5.34 15.58
N ALA A 44 -10.23 6.26 14.65
CA ALA A 44 -11.21 6.99 13.83
C ALA A 44 -10.90 6.75 12.35
N THR A 45 -11.93 6.72 11.52
CA THR A 45 -11.79 6.65 10.06
C THR A 45 -11.61 8.07 9.52
N THR A 46 -10.54 8.30 8.76
CA THR A 46 -10.22 9.59 8.16
C THR A 46 -10.04 9.46 6.64
N PRO A 47 -10.53 10.41 5.84
CA PRO A 47 -10.31 10.39 4.39
C PRO A 47 -8.83 10.55 4.07
N ILE A 48 -8.43 9.98 2.92
CA ILE A 48 -7.10 10.14 2.32
C ILE A 48 -7.27 10.96 1.05
N SER A 49 -6.42 11.97 0.89
CA SER A 49 -6.33 12.84 -0.28
C SER A 49 -5.02 12.61 -1.04
N VAL A 50 -4.96 13.08 -2.29
CA VAL A 50 -3.70 13.09 -3.06
C VAL A 50 -2.67 13.96 -2.33
N GLY A 51 -1.44 13.46 -2.21
CA GLY A 51 -0.35 14.07 -1.46
C GLY A 51 -0.27 13.63 0.01
N ASP A 52 -1.28 12.93 0.54
CA ASP A 52 -1.23 12.44 1.92
C ASP A 52 -0.16 11.36 2.07
N SER A 53 0.55 11.40 3.18
CA SER A 53 1.55 10.39 3.53
C SER A 53 0.89 9.06 3.88
N MET A 54 1.42 7.96 3.37
CA MET A 54 1.19 6.62 3.93
C MET A 54 2.07 6.43 5.15
N LEU A 55 1.49 5.86 6.19
CA LEU A 55 2.16 5.66 7.47
C LEU A 55 2.41 4.16 7.73
N ARG A 56 3.45 3.88 8.53
CA ARG A 56 3.69 2.52 9.00
C ARG A 56 2.48 2.00 9.78
N ASP A 57 2.19 0.71 9.62
CA ASP A 57 1.15 -0.03 10.33
C ASP A 57 -0.29 0.45 10.08
N GLU A 58 -0.48 1.35 9.08
CA GLU A 58 -1.82 1.81 8.75
C GLU A 58 -2.62 0.81 7.91
N THR A 59 -3.94 0.91 8.03
CA THR A 59 -4.89 0.20 7.20
C THR A 59 -5.60 1.19 6.30
N VAL A 60 -5.62 0.91 4.99
CA VAL A 60 -6.32 1.69 3.98
C VAL A 60 -7.48 0.88 3.43
N ARG A 61 -8.62 1.54 3.21
CA ARG A 61 -9.82 0.94 2.61
C ARG A 61 -10.37 1.85 1.51
N THR A 62 -10.78 1.24 0.40
CA THR A 62 -11.50 1.90 -0.71
C THR A 62 -12.98 1.53 -0.66
N GLY A 63 -13.84 2.45 -1.08
CA GLY A 63 -15.27 2.22 -1.28
C GLY A 63 -15.57 1.36 -2.52
N ALA A 64 -16.86 1.10 -2.80
CA ALA A 64 -17.30 0.21 -3.88
C ALA A 64 -16.93 0.70 -5.28
N ASP A 65 -16.96 2.03 -5.51
CA ASP A 65 -16.64 2.67 -6.80
C ASP A 65 -15.36 3.50 -6.70
N SER A 66 -14.44 3.06 -5.86
CA SER A 66 -13.25 3.83 -5.50
C SER A 66 -11.98 3.12 -5.90
N ALA A 67 -10.95 3.92 -6.12
CA ALA A 67 -9.62 3.41 -6.40
C ALA A 67 -8.54 4.33 -5.82
N ALA A 68 -7.37 3.77 -5.54
CA ALA A 68 -6.23 4.51 -5.06
C ALA A 68 -4.94 3.98 -5.67
N ARG A 69 -3.95 4.85 -5.79
CA ARG A 69 -2.56 4.46 -6.05
C ARG A 69 -1.66 5.15 -5.06
N PHE A 70 -0.80 4.35 -4.47
CA PHE A 70 0.23 4.78 -3.53
C PHE A 70 1.60 4.46 -4.10
N VAL A 71 2.56 5.36 -3.88
CA VAL A 71 3.97 5.14 -4.19
C VAL A 71 4.73 5.12 -2.88
N MET A 72 5.42 4.03 -2.61
CA MET A 72 6.24 3.87 -1.42
C MET A 72 7.61 4.54 -1.61
N ALA A 73 8.37 4.74 -0.53
CA ALA A 73 9.65 5.44 -0.55
C ALA A 73 10.70 4.79 -1.48
N ASP A 74 10.58 3.48 -1.72
CA ASP A 74 11.44 2.73 -2.65
C ASP A 74 10.86 2.68 -4.09
N SER A 75 9.87 3.51 -4.41
CA SER A 75 9.13 3.52 -5.68
C SER A 75 8.26 2.27 -5.93
N THR A 76 8.01 1.43 -4.93
CA THR A 76 6.98 0.39 -5.04
C THR A 76 5.63 1.03 -5.29
N ASN A 77 4.91 0.54 -6.29
CA ASN A 77 3.55 1.00 -6.59
C ASN A 77 2.51 0.01 -6.08
N LEU A 78 1.56 0.53 -5.31
CA LEU A 78 0.41 -0.19 -4.80
C LEU A 78 -0.86 0.45 -5.36
N SER A 79 -1.57 -0.26 -6.24
CA SER A 79 -2.88 0.18 -6.72
C SER A 79 -3.97 -0.66 -6.07
N LEU A 80 -4.99 0.01 -5.56
CA LEU A 80 -6.17 -0.56 -4.94
C LEU A 80 -7.37 -0.27 -5.84
N GLY A 81 -8.09 -1.31 -6.18
CA GLY A 81 -9.38 -1.20 -6.87
C GLY A 81 -10.54 -1.08 -5.88
N PRO A 82 -11.78 -1.31 -6.34
CA PRO A 82 -12.99 -1.22 -5.53
C PRO A 82 -13.00 -2.21 -4.36
N SER A 83 -13.59 -1.76 -3.24
CA SER A 83 -13.81 -2.56 -2.01
C SER A 83 -12.54 -3.24 -1.48
N ALA A 84 -11.39 -2.61 -1.67
CA ALA A 84 -10.11 -3.15 -1.23
C ALA A 84 -9.79 -2.73 0.20
N THR A 85 -9.13 -3.64 0.92
CA THR A 85 -8.55 -3.38 2.24
C THR A 85 -7.11 -3.84 2.26
N LEU A 86 -6.21 -2.91 2.46
CA LEU A 86 -4.76 -3.09 2.52
C LEU A 86 -4.26 -2.67 3.89
N LYS A 87 -3.36 -3.47 4.48
CA LYS A 87 -2.61 -3.10 5.68
C LYS A 87 -1.11 -3.19 5.43
N LEU A 88 -0.38 -2.17 5.82
CA LEU A 88 1.08 -2.17 5.89
C LEU A 88 1.48 -2.75 7.25
N ASP A 89 1.63 -4.09 7.32
CA ASP A 89 1.87 -4.79 8.60
C ASP A 89 3.26 -4.51 9.18
N ARG A 90 4.26 -4.38 8.33
CA ARG A 90 5.64 -4.10 8.75
C ARG A 90 6.40 -3.42 7.62
N THR A 91 7.17 -2.41 7.99
CA THR A 91 8.06 -1.72 7.07
C THR A 91 9.35 -1.42 7.81
N VAL A 92 10.44 -2.07 7.41
CA VAL A 92 11.78 -1.88 7.98
C VAL A 92 12.67 -1.31 6.88
N PHE A 93 13.10 -0.07 7.07
CA PHE A 93 14.01 0.60 6.15
C PHE A 93 15.43 0.00 6.22
N ASN A 94 16.08 -0.07 5.07
CA ASN A 94 17.52 -0.27 4.94
C ASN A 94 18.24 1.08 4.88
N ASP A 95 17.68 2.01 4.10
CA ASP A 95 18.06 3.41 3.98
C ASP A 95 16.82 4.26 3.64
N GLU A 96 16.98 5.55 3.30
CA GLU A 96 15.87 6.47 3.01
C GLU A 96 15.00 6.06 1.81
N HIS A 97 15.56 5.26 0.89
CA HIS A 97 14.92 4.90 -0.39
C HIS A 97 14.78 3.40 -0.60
N SER A 98 15.10 2.57 0.39
CA SER A 98 14.98 1.12 0.27
C SER A 98 14.51 0.46 1.55
N TYR A 99 13.87 -0.69 1.41
CA TYR A 99 13.39 -1.50 2.52
C TYR A 99 14.19 -2.80 2.64
N ARG A 100 14.41 -3.22 3.89
CA ARG A 100 14.94 -4.53 4.21
C ARG A 100 13.83 -5.58 4.39
N ASP A 101 12.67 -5.15 4.88
CA ASP A 101 11.52 -6.04 5.15
C ASP A 101 10.22 -5.25 5.04
N VAL A 102 9.36 -5.66 4.12
CA VAL A 102 8.04 -5.07 3.89
C VAL A 102 7.01 -6.18 3.91
N ALA A 103 6.10 -6.13 4.86
CA ALA A 103 4.96 -7.02 4.93
C ALA A 103 3.67 -6.25 4.58
N ILE A 104 3.02 -6.67 3.50
CA ILE A 104 1.78 -6.08 2.99
C ILE A 104 0.68 -7.12 3.09
N ARG A 105 -0.41 -6.77 3.77
CA ARG A 105 -1.59 -7.63 3.88
C ARG A 105 -2.71 -7.08 3.01
N MET A 106 -3.14 -7.88 2.04
CA MET A 106 -4.23 -7.60 1.12
C MET A 106 -5.43 -8.46 1.52
N THR A 107 -6.36 -7.90 2.31
CA THR A 107 -7.41 -8.70 2.96
C THR A 107 -8.57 -8.98 2.01
N THR A 108 -9.11 -7.97 1.36
CA THR A 108 -10.20 -8.08 0.38
C THR A 108 -9.98 -7.09 -0.74
N GLY A 109 -10.54 -7.36 -1.91
CA GLY A 109 -10.55 -6.45 -3.05
C GLY A 109 -9.55 -6.81 -4.14
N ALA A 110 -9.40 -5.89 -5.09
CA ALA A 110 -8.51 -5.97 -6.22
C ALA A 110 -7.27 -5.11 -6.00
N PHE A 111 -6.10 -5.66 -6.31
CA PHE A 111 -4.82 -4.98 -6.12
C PHE A 111 -3.91 -5.18 -7.32
N ARG A 112 -3.08 -4.18 -7.59
CA ARG A 112 -1.87 -4.32 -8.42
C ARG A 112 -0.67 -3.91 -7.60
N PHE A 113 0.34 -4.77 -7.61
CA PHE A 113 1.62 -4.56 -6.94
C PHE A 113 2.73 -4.52 -7.99
N VAL A 114 3.56 -3.48 -7.93
CA VAL A 114 4.77 -3.36 -8.76
C VAL A 114 5.95 -3.11 -7.85
N THR A 115 6.93 -3.99 -7.87
CA THR A 115 8.17 -3.87 -7.07
C THR A 115 8.93 -2.60 -7.40
N GLY A 116 9.43 -1.91 -6.37
CA GLY A 116 10.34 -0.78 -6.47
C GLY A 116 11.82 -1.20 -6.50
N HIS A 117 12.67 -0.36 -5.91
CA HIS A 117 14.12 -0.52 -5.93
C HIS A 117 14.69 -1.36 -4.77
N SER A 118 13.88 -1.72 -3.78
CA SER A 118 14.32 -2.54 -2.65
C SER A 118 14.76 -3.94 -3.10
N GLU A 119 15.52 -4.63 -2.23
CA GLU A 119 15.96 -5.99 -2.51
C GLU A 119 14.79 -6.92 -2.79
N LYS A 120 15.00 -7.86 -3.72
CA LYS A 120 13.95 -8.80 -4.19
C LYS A 120 13.34 -9.64 -3.07
N THR A 121 14.07 -9.86 -1.99
CA THR A 121 13.61 -10.63 -0.81
C THR A 121 12.89 -9.77 0.23
N ALA A 122 12.88 -8.45 0.07
CA ALA A 122 12.29 -7.53 1.05
C ALA A 122 10.77 -7.66 1.17
N TYR A 123 10.09 -8.06 0.08
CA TYR A 123 8.62 -8.00 0.03
C TYR A 123 7.97 -9.33 0.36
N LYS A 124 7.03 -9.28 1.29
CA LYS A 124 6.12 -10.36 1.65
C LYS A 124 4.68 -9.87 1.55
N ILE A 125 3.96 -10.38 0.58
CA ILE A 125 2.54 -10.05 0.40
C ILE A 125 1.71 -11.21 0.95
N THR A 126 0.67 -10.92 1.71
CA THR A 126 -0.23 -11.92 2.28
C THR A 126 -1.68 -11.62 1.92
N THR A 127 -2.42 -12.67 1.59
CA THR A 127 -3.88 -12.69 1.54
C THR A 127 -4.39 -13.61 2.67
N PRO A 128 -5.69 -13.69 2.94
CA PRO A 128 -6.21 -14.63 3.93
C PRO A 128 -5.87 -16.09 3.65
N LEU A 129 -5.57 -16.46 2.39
CA LEU A 129 -5.37 -17.85 1.96
C LEU A 129 -3.92 -18.16 1.54
N ALA A 130 -3.09 -17.16 1.28
CA ALA A 130 -1.76 -17.36 0.74
C ALA A 130 -0.74 -16.32 1.18
N THR A 131 0.52 -16.73 1.13
CA THR A 131 1.69 -15.85 1.20
C THR A 131 2.36 -15.84 -0.17
N ILE A 132 2.74 -14.65 -0.64
CA ILE A 132 3.34 -14.40 -1.94
C ILE A 132 4.71 -13.77 -1.71
N GLY A 133 5.74 -14.47 -2.15
CA GLY A 133 7.10 -13.94 -2.27
C GLY A 133 7.32 -13.45 -3.70
N VAL A 134 7.92 -12.27 -3.87
CA VAL A 134 8.08 -11.63 -5.18
C VAL A 134 9.55 -11.40 -5.51
N ARG A 135 9.85 -11.39 -6.82
CA ARG A 135 11.21 -11.18 -7.31
C ARG A 135 11.19 -10.29 -8.57
N GLY A 136 11.22 -8.96 -8.37
CA GLY A 136 11.18 -7.99 -9.46
C GLY A 136 9.91 -8.17 -10.28
N THR A 137 8.75 -7.85 -9.70
CA THR A 137 7.48 -8.44 -10.15
C THR A 137 6.39 -7.39 -10.30
N THR A 138 5.56 -7.57 -11.31
CA THR A 138 4.24 -6.96 -11.40
C THR A 138 3.18 -8.04 -11.20
N LEU A 139 2.34 -7.90 -10.18
CA LEU A 139 1.26 -8.83 -9.85
C LEU A 139 -0.09 -8.14 -9.85
N ASP A 140 -1.09 -8.84 -10.37
CA ASP A 140 -2.50 -8.56 -10.10
C ASP A 140 -3.00 -9.56 -9.06
N ILE A 141 -3.63 -9.07 -8.00
CA ILE A 141 -4.07 -9.89 -6.87
C ILE A 141 -5.53 -9.57 -6.59
N LEU A 142 -6.38 -10.60 -6.65
CA LEU A 142 -7.76 -10.54 -6.21
C LEU A 142 -7.88 -11.35 -4.92
N SER A 143 -8.38 -10.71 -3.86
CA SER A 143 -8.66 -11.36 -2.58
C SER A 143 -10.14 -11.25 -2.27
N GLN A 144 -10.80 -12.39 -2.11
CA GLN A 144 -12.21 -12.51 -1.81
C GLN A 144 -12.42 -13.56 -0.71
N ARG A 145 -13.62 -13.59 -0.13
CA ARG A 145 -13.96 -14.64 0.85
C ARG A 145 -13.81 -16.02 0.22
N GLY A 146 -12.95 -16.86 0.79
CA GLY A 146 -12.72 -18.22 0.33
C GLY A 146 -11.97 -18.38 -0.99
N ARG A 147 -11.52 -17.28 -1.61
CA ARG A 147 -10.78 -17.31 -2.88
C ARG A 147 -9.74 -16.20 -2.98
N SER A 148 -8.55 -16.56 -3.46
CA SER A 148 -7.55 -15.59 -3.91
C SER A 148 -7.07 -15.97 -5.31
N VAL A 149 -6.82 -14.97 -6.16
CA VAL A 149 -6.24 -15.14 -7.49
C VAL A 149 -4.99 -14.27 -7.56
N VAL A 150 -3.87 -14.83 -7.99
CA VAL A 150 -2.60 -14.11 -8.16
C VAL A 150 -2.14 -14.32 -9.59
N VAL A 151 -2.09 -13.25 -10.38
CA VAL A 151 -1.70 -13.26 -11.78
C VAL A 151 -0.34 -12.58 -11.92
N LEU A 152 0.60 -13.28 -12.55
CA LEU A 152 1.89 -12.70 -12.90
C LEU A 152 1.76 -11.90 -14.20
N GLN A 153 2.09 -10.62 -14.14
CA GLN A 153 2.17 -9.75 -15.32
C GLN A 153 3.61 -9.64 -15.82
N ASP A 154 4.58 -9.60 -14.90
CA ASP A 154 6.02 -9.53 -15.21
C ASP A 154 6.84 -10.05 -14.02
N GLY A 155 8.07 -10.56 -14.28
CA GLY A 155 9.01 -11.02 -13.28
C GLY A 155 8.77 -12.47 -12.82
N ALA A 156 8.85 -12.73 -11.52
CA ALA A 156 8.62 -14.06 -10.94
C ALA A 156 8.05 -13.97 -9.51
N ALA A 157 7.18 -14.91 -9.15
CA ALA A 157 6.60 -15.00 -7.82
C ALA A 157 6.46 -16.45 -7.33
N SER A 158 6.56 -16.63 -6.02
CA SER A 158 6.23 -17.88 -5.34
C SER A 158 4.97 -17.68 -4.53
N VAL A 159 3.95 -18.48 -4.77
CA VAL A 159 2.67 -18.41 -4.07
C VAL A 159 2.47 -19.66 -3.25
N CYS A 160 2.41 -19.53 -1.92
CA CYS A 160 2.27 -20.62 -0.98
C CYS A 160 0.96 -20.47 -0.19
N THR A 161 0.19 -21.54 -0.09
CA THR A 161 -1.01 -21.58 0.78
C THR A 161 -0.62 -21.59 2.25
N THR A 162 -1.58 -21.34 3.13
CA THR A 162 -1.43 -21.53 4.58
C THR A 162 -1.14 -22.99 4.97
N SER A 163 -1.45 -23.95 4.10
CA SER A 163 -1.11 -25.39 4.26
C SER A 163 0.23 -25.78 3.61
N SER A 164 1.09 -24.81 3.29
CA SER A 164 2.45 -25.00 2.74
C SER A 164 2.52 -25.63 1.34
N GLN A 165 1.43 -25.63 0.57
CA GLN A 165 1.46 -25.96 -0.85
C GLN A 165 1.89 -24.74 -1.63
N CYS A 166 2.93 -24.85 -2.48
CA CYS A 166 3.49 -23.74 -3.23
C CYS A 166 3.46 -23.98 -4.74
N VAL A 167 3.24 -22.91 -5.51
CA VAL A 167 3.44 -22.88 -6.96
C VAL A 167 4.35 -21.73 -7.34
N GLN A 168 5.13 -21.92 -8.41
CA GLN A 168 5.99 -20.88 -8.98
C GLN A 168 5.29 -20.28 -10.21
N LEU A 169 5.24 -18.96 -10.25
CA LEU A 169 4.79 -18.16 -11.39
C LEU A 169 6.05 -17.56 -12.04
N THR A 170 6.31 -17.92 -13.29
CA THR A 170 7.57 -17.59 -13.98
C THR A 170 7.38 -17.04 -15.38
N GLN A 171 6.16 -17.10 -15.90
CA GLN A 171 5.81 -16.56 -17.22
C GLN A 171 4.66 -15.57 -17.06
N PRO A 172 4.64 -14.45 -17.81
CA PRO A 172 3.48 -13.56 -17.87
C PRO A 172 2.20 -14.36 -18.18
N GLY A 173 1.12 -14.10 -17.44
CA GLY A 173 -0.12 -14.86 -17.50
C GLY A 173 -0.19 -16.08 -16.57
N ASP A 174 0.92 -16.57 -16.03
CA ASP A 174 0.89 -17.57 -14.97
C ASP A 174 0.01 -17.09 -13.83
N THR A 175 -0.92 -17.95 -13.40
CA THR A 175 -1.93 -17.59 -12.41
C THR A 175 -2.05 -18.68 -11.35
N ALA A 176 -1.97 -18.28 -10.09
CA ALA A 176 -2.32 -19.12 -8.96
C ALA A 176 -3.76 -18.83 -8.53
N ILE A 177 -4.59 -19.85 -8.48
CA ILE A 177 -5.95 -19.80 -7.95
C ILE A 177 -5.97 -20.58 -6.64
N ILE A 178 -6.26 -19.86 -5.55
CA ILE A 178 -6.31 -20.42 -4.21
C ILE A 178 -7.78 -20.42 -3.76
N THR A 179 -8.27 -21.57 -3.32
CA THR A 179 -9.65 -21.73 -2.83
C THR A 179 -9.67 -22.39 -1.46
N SER A 180 -10.63 -21.97 -0.65
CA SER A 180 -10.93 -22.60 0.65
C SER A 180 -12.34 -23.16 0.62
N THR A 181 -12.46 -24.48 0.78
CA THR A 181 -13.73 -25.21 0.82
C THR A 181 -13.74 -26.11 2.04
N GLY A 182 -14.71 -25.93 2.94
CA GLY A 182 -14.82 -26.75 4.15
C GLY A 182 -13.58 -26.67 5.06
N GLY A 183 -12.87 -25.53 5.09
CA GLY A 183 -11.65 -25.36 5.87
C GLY A 183 -10.37 -25.90 5.20
N LYS A 184 -10.49 -26.62 4.08
CA LYS A 184 -9.34 -27.10 3.31
C LYS A 184 -8.95 -26.04 2.26
N VAL A 185 -7.69 -25.63 2.30
CA VAL A 185 -7.11 -24.70 1.31
C VAL A 185 -6.37 -25.48 0.24
N SER A 186 -6.65 -25.17 -1.02
CA SER A 186 -6.00 -25.76 -2.19
C SER A 186 -5.51 -24.66 -3.13
N ILE A 187 -4.49 -24.98 -3.94
CA ILE A 187 -3.91 -24.09 -4.94
C ILE A 187 -3.81 -24.82 -6.27
N THR A 188 -4.20 -24.14 -7.35
CA THR A 188 -4.01 -24.62 -8.72
C THR A 188 -3.29 -23.56 -9.54
N LYS A 189 -2.43 -24.00 -10.45
CA LYS A 189 -1.76 -23.12 -11.43
C LYS A 189 -2.43 -23.25 -12.79
N THR A 190 -2.62 -22.12 -13.47
CA THR A 190 -3.07 -22.03 -14.88
C THR A 190 -2.29 -20.94 -15.59
N ASN A 191 -2.27 -20.96 -16.90
CA ASN A 191 -1.72 -19.89 -17.75
C ASN A 191 -2.81 -19.05 -18.45
N THR A 192 -4.07 -19.29 -18.09
CA THR A 192 -5.21 -18.52 -18.58
C THR A 192 -5.82 -17.76 -17.40
N PRO A 193 -5.49 -16.47 -17.21
CA PRO A 193 -6.01 -15.68 -16.11
C PRO A 193 -7.54 -15.55 -16.18
N PRO A 194 -8.29 -16.00 -15.17
CA PRO A 194 -9.74 -15.81 -15.13
C PRO A 194 -10.14 -14.37 -14.77
N TRP A 195 -9.18 -13.58 -14.36
CA TRP A 195 -9.33 -12.21 -13.88
C TRP A 195 -8.02 -11.44 -14.01
N THR A 196 -8.09 -10.13 -14.31
CA THR A 196 -6.97 -9.20 -14.23
C THR A 196 -7.41 -7.91 -13.55
N PHE A 197 -6.47 -7.17 -12.98
CA PHE A 197 -6.76 -5.88 -12.35
C PHE A 197 -7.38 -4.89 -13.35
N ALA A 198 -6.84 -4.82 -14.55
CA ALA A 198 -7.33 -3.91 -15.59
C ALA A 198 -8.79 -4.17 -15.97
N ALA A 199 -9.21 -5.44 -16.07
CA ALA A 199 -10.59 -5.78 -16.42
C ALA A 199 -11.61 -5.41 -15.33
N ASN A 200 -11.21 -5.40 -14.07
CA ASN A 200 -12.10 -5.09 -12.93
C ASN A 200 -12.10 -3.62 -12.52
N CYS A 201 -11.14 -2.85 -12.99
CA CYS A 201 -11.04 -1.43 -12.71
C CYS A 201 -11.63 -0.55 -13.83
N ALA A 202 -12.43 -1.10 -14.73
CA ALA A 202 -12.97 -0.39 -15.89
C ALA A 202 -13.78 0.88 -15.55
N ALA A 203 -14.33 0.98 -14.32
CA ALA A 203 -14.99 2.19 -13.84
C ALA A 203 -14.04 3.34 -13.48
N SER A 204 -12.74 3.08 -13.41
CA SER A 204 -11.70 4.01 -12.95
C SER A 204 -10.77 4.32 -14.11
N ALA A 205 -11.25 5.07 -15.10
CA ALA A 205 -10.50 5.43 -16.30
C ALA A 205 -9.07 5.92 -15.95
N GLY A 206 -8.06 5.21 -16.45
CA GLY A 206 -6.64 5.57 -16.30
C GLY A 206 -5.88 4.90 -15.15
N LEU A 207 -6.50 4.53 -14.03
CA LEU A 207 -5.82 3.88 -12.89
C LEU A 207 -5.44 2.42 -13.15
N CYS A 208 -6.16 1.77 -14.04
CA CYS A 208 -6.07 0.34 -14.31
C CYS A 208 -5.48 0.00 -15.67
N ALA A 209 -5.07 1.02 -16.45
CA ALA A 209 -4.42 0.81 -17.74
C ALA A 209 -3.07 0.10 -17.56
N VAL A 210 -2.90 -1.03 -18.24
CA VAL A 210 -1.74 -1.93 -18.13
C VAL A 210 -0.42 -1.21 -18.47
N ASN A 211 -0.47 -0.21 -19.35
CA ASN A 211 0.70 0.45 -19.93
C ASN A 211 1.34 1.53 -19.04
N GLN A 212 0.75 1.90 -17.90
CA GLN A 212 1.31 2.93 -17.03
C GLN A 212 2.34 2.39 -16.02
N TYR A 213 2.55 1.07 -15.96
CA TYR A 213 3.36 0.44 -14.92
C TYR A 213 4.59 -0.31 -15.44
N ALA A 214 4.71 -0.48 -16.76
CA ALA A 214 5.90 -1.05 -17.37
C ALA A 214 6.99 0.04 -17.46
N GLY A 215 7.85 0.12 -16.43
CA GLY A 215 9.15 0.79 -16.53
C GLY A 215 9.18 2.30 -16.75
N ALA A 216 8.09 3.01 -16.55
CA ALA A 216 8.12 4.47 -16.61
C ALA A 216 8.74 5.03 -15.33
N SER A 217 10.04 5.29 -15.35
CA SER A 217 10.59 6.42 -14.60
C SER A 217 9.67 7.63 -14.86
N PRO A 218 9.33 8.45 -13.85
CA PRO A 218 8.56 9.65 -14.09
C PRO A 218 9.35 10.51 -15.07
N THR A 219 8.90 10.54 -16.33
CA THR A 219 9.35 11.56 -17.27
C THR A 219 8.75 12.85 -16.74
N ILE A 220 9.56 13.61 -16.02
CA ILE A 220 9.26 15.00 -15.69
C ILE A 220 9.28 15.68 -17.07
N THR A 221 8.11 15.86 -17.66
CA THR A 221 7.96 16.76 -18.80
C THR A 221 8.25 18.16 -18.24
N PRO A 222 9.34 18.82 -18.61
CA PRO A 222 9.54 20.19 -18.20
C PRO A 222 8.34 20.98 -18.74
N ALA A 223 7.75 21.80 -17.88
CA ALA A 223 6.74 22.76 -18.30
C ALA A 223 7.33 23.52 -19.49
N VAL A 224 6.67 23.45 -20.64
CA VAL A 224 6.99 24.29 -21.77
C VAL A 224 6.74 25.72 -21.28
N GLN A 225 7.82 26.45 -21.01
CA GLN A 225 7.76 27.88 -20.89
C GLN A 225 7.33 28.38 -22.25
N ASP A 226 6.10 28.87 -22.31
CA ASP A 226 5.59 29.64 -23.43
C ASP A 226 6.32 30.96 -23.41
N ASP A 227 7.49 31.00 -24.03
CA ASP A 227 8.22 32.24 -24.30
C ASP A 227 7.42 32.99 -25.37
N GLY A 228 6.45 33.74 -24.88
CA GLY A 228 5.71 34.71 -25.68
C GLY A 228 6.66 35.66 -26.38
N MET A 229 7.10 35.28 -27.57
CA MET A 229 7.85 36.17 -28.45
C MET A 229 6.89 37.15 -29.08
N LEU A 230 6.70 38.28 -28.42
CA LEU A 230 6.14 39.49 -28.97
C LEU A 230 7.06 39.99 -30.08
N CYS A 231 6.79 39.63 -31.32
CA CYS A 231 7.28 40.38 -32.48
C CYS A 231 6.42 41.64 -32.65
N GLY A 232 6.97 42.75 -32.22
CA GLY A 232 6.46 44.09 -32.58
C GLY A 232 6.71 44.40 -34.03
N ARG A 233 5.67 44.84 -34.68
CA ARG A 233 5.67 45.96 -35.62
C ARG A 233 4.29 46.29 -36.06
#